data_20b2fdee2d03e0deccf9e34e0733f450
#
_entry.id   20b2fdee2d03e0deccf9e34e0733f450
#
_cell.length_a   1.000
_cell.length_b   1.000
_cell.length_c   1.000
_cell.angle_alpha   90.00
_cell.angle_beta   90.00
_cell.angle_gamma   90.00
#
_symmetry.space_group_name_H-M   'P 1'
#
loop_
_entity.id
_entity.type
_entity.pdbx_description
1 polymer ?
#
loop_
_entity_poly.entity_id
_entity_poly.type
_entity_poly.pdbx_seq_one_letter_code
_entity_poly.pdbx_strand_id
1 'polypeptide(L)'
;MERVIMEQTFETPLSDERMTTFARRMDECLELRNGAWARSYVARDRKRMVCEFYAPDAESVREALRSGEIPFDRVWSAEVFAAEDYPEHLARLERIRGR
;
A
#
# COMPACT_ATOMS: atom_id res chain seq x y z
N MET A 1 -9.09 -11.42 -6.20
CA MET A 1 -8.64 -10.09 -5.79
C MET A 1 -7.28 -9.77 -6.36
N GLU A 2 -7.18 -8.60 -6.95
CA GLU A 2 -5.89 -8.14 -7.42
C GLU A 2 -5.09 -7.49 -6.29
N ARG A 3 -3.77 -7.45 -6.47
CA ARG A 3 -2.89 -6.64 -5.66
C ARG A 3 -2.76 -5.31 -6.36
N VAL A 4 -3.07 -4.22 -5.66
CA VAL A 4 -3.04 -2.87 -6.25
C VAL A 4 -2.07 -2.00 -5.47
N ILE A 5 -1.28 -1.22 -6.19
CA ILE A 5 -0.26 -0.35 -5.62
C ILE A 5 -0.65 1.11 -5.84
N MET A 6 -0.53 1.91 -4.80
CA MET A 6 -0.73 3.36 -4.87
C MET A 6 0.56 4.06 -4.47
N GLU A 7 0.94 5.09 -5.20
CA GLU A 7 2.11 5.92 -4.89
C GLU A 7 1.65 7.34 -4.60
N GLN A 8 2.23 7.93 -3.58
CA GLN A 8 1.90 9.30 -3.16
C GLN A 8 3.14 10.03 -2.66
N THR A 9 3.26 11.32 -3.00
CA THR A 9 4.31 12.20 -2.50
C THR A 9 3.70 13.26 -1.58
N PHE A 10 4.51 13.78 -0.66
CA PHE A 10 4.09 14.78 0.31
C PHE A 10 5.05 15.96 0.28
N GLU A 11 4.52 17.20 0.26
CA GLU A 11 5.35 18.40 0.37
C GLU A 11 5.91 18.55 1.78
N THR A 12 5.06 18.27 2.79
CA THR A 12 5.44 18.27 4.20
C THR A 12 5.62 16.83 4.66
N PRO A 13 6.69 16.50 5.40
CA PRO A 13 6.90 15.14 5.86
C PRO A 13 5.70 14.57 6.60
N LEU A 14 5.35 13.33 6.27
CA LEU A 14 4.23 12.62 6.88
C LEU A 14 4.53 12.28 8.34
N SER A 15 3.70 12.76 9.27
CA SER A 15 3.83 12.42 10.68
C SER A 15 3.20 11.06 10.97
N ASP A 16 3.56 10.47 12.11
CA ASP A 16 2.95 9.20 12.54
C ASP A 16 1.45 9.35 12.72
N GLU A 17 1.00 10.49 13.23
CA GLU A 17 -0.42 10.77 13.42
C GLU A 17 -1.16 10.82 12.10
N ARG A 18 -0.59 11.52 11.10
CA ARG A 18 -1.19 11.58 9.76
C ARG A 18 -1.20 10.21 9.10
N MET A 19 -0.14 9.41 9.31
CA MET A 19 -0.10 8.05 8.77
C MET A 19 -1.24 7.19 9.33
N THR A 20 -1.47 7.26 10.63
CA THR A 20 -2.56 6.52 11.28
C THR A 20 -3.91 6.94 10.69
N THR A 21 -4.11 8.25 10.51
CA THR A 21 -5.34 8.78 9.91
C THR A 21 -5.51 8.30 8.47
N PHE A 22 -4.44 8.33 7.67
CA PHE A 22 -4.48 7.86 6.28
C PHE A 22 -4.82 6.37 6.20
N ALA A 23 -4.18 5.54 7.02
CA ALA A 23 -4.43 4.10 7.01
C ALA A 23 -5.90 3.80 7.27
N ARG A 24 -6.47 4.44 8.28
CA ARG A 24 -7.89 4.26 8.62
C ARG A 24 -8.80 4.70 7.49
N ARG A 25 -8.56 5.89 6.94
CA ARG A 25 -9.40 6.45 5.87
C ARG A 25 -9.32 5.61 4.59
N MET A 26 -8.12 5.16 4.23
CA MET A 26 -7.94 4.31 3.05
C MET A 26 -8.71 3.00 3.21
N ASP A 27 -8.60 2.36 4.36
CA ASP A 27 -9.28 1.10 4.60
C ASP A 27 -10.80 1.26 4.59
N GLU A 28 -11.31 2.31 5.24
CA GLU A 28 -12.74 2.61 5.25
C GLU A 28 -13.30 2.82 3.83
N CYS A 29 -12.59 3.60 3.01
CA CYS A 29 -13.01 3.85 1.63
C CYS A 29 -12.98 2.59 0.77
N LEU A 30 -11.98 1.74 0.99
CA LEU A 30 -11.83 0.49 0.24
C LEU A 30 -12.87 -0.55 0.64
N GLU A 31 -13.27 -0.58 1.90
CA GLU A 31 -14.30 -1.50 2.40
C GLU A 31 -15.58 -1.40 1.57
N LEU A 32 -15.96 -0.20 1.18
CA LEU A 32 -17.16 0.04 0.38
C LEU A 32 -17.06 -0.53 -1.04
N ARG A 33 -15.86 -0.90 -1.48
CA ARG A 33 -15.60 -1.45 -2.80
C ARG A 33 -14.95 -2.83 -2.74
N ASN A 34 -15.19 -3.55 -1.65
CA ASN A 34 -14.68 -4.91 -1.44
C ASN A 34 -13.16 -4.99 -1.49
N GLY A 35 -12.50 -3.95 -1.00
CA GLY A 35 -11.05 -3.91 -0.90
C GLY A 35 -10.58 -3.74 0.52
N ALA A 36 -9.29 -3.87 0.73
CA ALA A 36 -8.66 -3.69 2.03
C ALA A 36 -7.22 -3.18 1.89
N TRP A 37 -6.81 -2.36 2.85
CA TRP A 37 -5.42 -1.94 2.95
C TRP A 37 -4.58 -3.06 3.56
N ALA A 38 -3.43 -3.38 2.95
CA ALA A 38 -2.54 -4.41 3.44
C ALA A 38 -1.33 -3.81 4.17
N ARG A 39 -0.62 -2.90 3.53
CA ARG A 39 0.55 -2.27 4.14
C ARG A 39 0.99 -1.05 3.36
N SER A 40 1.83 -0.23 3.99
CA SER A 40 2.44 0.91 3.33
C SER A 40 3.93 0.94 3.62
N TYR A 41 4.69 1.40 2.63
CA TYR A 41 6.11 1.68 2.79
C TYR A 41 6.28 3.18 2.72
N VAL A 42 6.80 3.77 3.78
CA VAL A 42 7.01 5.22 3.87
C VAL A 42 8.51 5.48 3.82
N ALA A 43 8.94 6.37 2.92
CA ALA A 43 10.33 6.74 2.81
C ALA A 43 10.82 7.35 4.13
N ARG A 44 12.11 7.20 4.44
CA ARG A 44 12.66 7.69 5.71
C ARG A 44 12.53 9.19 5.88
N ASP A 45 12.57 9.94 4.79
CA ASP A 45 12.35 11.39 4.82
C ASP A 45 10.87 11.77 4.96
N ARG A 46 9.98 10.76 4.95
CA ARG A 46 8.55 10.93 5.11
C ARG A 46 7.85 11.71 3.99
N LYS A 47 8.50 11.83 2.84
CA LYS A 47 7.96 12.58 1.71
C LYS A 47 7.41 11.72 0.59
N ARG A 48 7.45 10.40 0.73
CA ARG A 48 6.91 9.47 -0.27
C ARG A 48 6.38 8.22 0.41
N MET A 49 5.29 7.70 -0.14
CA MET A 49 4.65 6.51 0.38
C MET A 49 4.18 5.63 -0.77
N VAL A 50 4.31 4.32 -0.59
CA VAL A 50 3.76 3.32 -1.49
C VAL A 50 2.85 2.43 -0.66
N CYS A 51 1.59 2.30 -1.09
CA CYS A 51 0.60 1.49 -0.38
C CYS A 51 0.22 0.27 -1.20
N GLU A 52 -0.03 -0.81 -0.52
CA GLU A 52 -0.45 -2.07 -1.11
C GLU A 52 -1.86 -2.39 -0.64
N PHE A 53 -2.75 -2.68 -1.60
CA PHE A 53 -4.15 -3.02 -1.32
C PHE A 53 -4.51 -4.35 -1.96
N TYR A 54 -5.52 -5.01 -1.38
CA TYR A 54 -6.26 -6.07 -2.04
C TYR A 54 -7.56 -5.44 -2.53
N ALA A 55 -7.87 -5.56 -3.82
CA ALA A 55 -9.06 -4.96 -4.39
C ALA A 55 -9.49 -5.71 -5.65
N PRO A 56 -10.74 -5.52 -6.12
CA PRO A 56 -11.19 -6.14 -7.36
C PRO A 56 -10.34 -5.72 -8.56
N ASP A 57 -9.94 -4.44 -8.63
CA ASP A 57 -9.10 -3.89 -9.70
C ASP A 57 -8.54 -2.53 -9.29
N ALA A 58 -7.66 -1.98 -10.13
CA ALA A 58 -7.05 -0.68 -9.86
C ALA A 58 -8.06 0.47 -9.91
N GLU A 59 -9.07 0.38 -10.79
CA GLU A 59 -10.07 1.45 -10.90
C GLU A 59 -10.91 1.54 -9.64
N SER A 60 -11.25 0.42 -9.01
CA SER A 60 -11.95 0.43 -7.71
C SER A 60 -11.17 1.19 -6.65
N VAL A 61 -9.86 1.04 -6.65
CA VAL A 61 -8.98 1.76 -5.72
C VAL A 61 -8.98 3.26 -6.03
N ARG A 62 -8.85 3.63 -7.31
CA ARG A 62 -8.89 5.05 -7.70
C ARG A 62 -10.19 5.70 -7.26
N GLU A 63 -11.31 5.04 -7.50
CA GLU A 63 -12.62 5.55 -7.11
C GLU A 63 -12.74 5.70 -5.59
N ALA A 64 -12.26 4.71 -4.84
CA ALA A 64 -12.27 4.76 -3.39
C ALA A 64 -11.46 5.95 -2.87
N LEU A 65 -10.26 6.13 -3.39
CA LEU A 65 -9.38 7.23 -2.96
C LEU A 65 -9.96 8.59 -3.32
N ARG A 66 -10.56 8.73 -4.51
CA ARG A 66 -11.23 9.97 -4.92
C ARG A 66 -12.41 10.28 -4.02
N SER A 67 -13.22 9.29 -3.70
CA SER A 67 -14.38 9.45 -2.79
C SER A 67 -13.95 9.90 -1.40
N GLY A 68 -12.80 9.42 -0.93
CA GLY A 68 -12.26 9.80 0.37
C GLY A 68 -11.43 11.07 0.35
N GLU A 69 -11.32 11.72 -0.82
CA GLU A 69 -10.48 12.90 -1.01
C GLU A 69 -9.03 12.64 -0.61
N ILE A 70 -8.53 11.44 -0.93
CA ILE A 70 -7.15 11.05 -0.68
C ILE A 70 -6.37 11.23 -1.98
N PRO A 71 -5.42 12.17 -2.03
CA PRO A 71 -4.64 12.39 -3.25
C PRO A 71 -3.68 11.23 -3.49
N PHE A 72 -3.40 10.97 -4.76
CA PHE A 72 -2.42 9.95 -5.16
C PHE A 72 -1.75 10.38 -6.48
N ASP A 73 -0.53 9.90 -6.71
CA ASP A 73 0.18 10.17 -7.95
C ASP A 73 -0.10 9.09 -8.99
N ARG A 74 -0.09 7.82 -8.55
CA ARG A 74 -0.32 6.67 -9.43
C ARG A 74 -1.02 5.55 -8.70
N VAL A 75 -1.82 4.78 -9.44
CA VAL A 75 -2.44 3.55 -8.96
C VAL A 75 -2.37 2.53 -10.10
N TRP A 76 -1.88 1.34 -9.80
CA TRP A 76 -1.71 0.29 -10.81
C TRP A 76 -1.82 -1.10 -10.19
N SER A 77 -2.25 -2.08 -11.01
CA SER A 77 -2.35 -3.47 -10.58
C SER A 77 -0.98 -4.13 -10.66
N ALA A 78 -0.64 -4.96 -9.71
CA ALA A 78 0.66 -5.60 -9.60
C ALA A 78 0.55 -7.12 -9.53
N GLU A 79 1.56 -7.79 -10.07
CA GLU A 79 1.83 -9.19 -9.78
C GLU A 79 2.89 -9.23 -8.69
N VAL A 80 2.78 -10.17 -7.76
CA VAL A 80 3.72 -10.26 -6.64
C VAL A 80 4.65 -11.45 -6.84
N PHE A 81 5.94 -11.17 -6.81
CA PHE A 81 6.99 -12.19 -6.80
C PHE A 81 7.71 -12.06 -5.46
N ALA A 82 7.51 -13.02 -4.59
CA ALA A 82 8.04 -12.98 -3.24
C ALA A 82 8.96 -14.14 -2.96
N ALA A 83 9.90 -13.95 -2.04
CA ALA A 83 10.85 -15.00 -1.68
C ALA A 83 10.15 -16.28 -1.17
N GLU A 84 8.95 -16.12 -0.58
CA GLU A 84 8.13 -17.23 -0.13
C GLU A 84 7.80 -18.23 -1.24
N ASP A 85 7.76 -17.76 -2.50
CA ASP A 85 7.46 -18.58 -3.66
C ASP A 85 8.71 -19.25 -4.27
N TYR A 86 9.88 -18.95 -3.73
CA TYR A 86 11.18 -19.42 -4.22
C TYR A 86 11.98 -19.99 -3.05
N PRO A 87 11.88 -21.31 -2.78
CA PRO A 87 12.47 -21.91 -1.59
C PRO A 87 13.96 -21.63 -1.36
N GLU A 88 14.75 -21.55 -2.44
CA GLU A 88 16.19 -21.26 -2.34
C GLU A 88 16.48 -19.85 -1.85
N HIS A 89 15.56 -18.92 -2.07
CA HIS A 89 15.70 -17.54 -1.61
C HIS A 89 15.07 -17.34 -0.23
N LEU A 90 14.02 -18.09 0.06
CA LEU A 90 13.31 -17.99 1.33
C LEU A 90 14.23 -18.30 2.52
N ALA A 91 15.01 -19.36 2.43
CA ALA A 91 15.91 -19.75 3.51
C ALA A 91 16.90 -18.64 3.86
N ARG A 92 17.44 -17.95 2.85
CA ARG A 92 18.36 -16.84 3.06
C ARG A 92 17.65 -15.63 3.68
N LEU A 93 16.45 -15.32 3.20
CA LEU A 93 15.65 -14.23 3.73
C LEU A 93 15.33 -14.44 5.21
N GLU A 94 14.94 -15.65 5.58
CA GLU A 94 14.60 -15.97 6.96
C GLU A 94 15.81 -15.82 7.88
N ARG A 95 17.02 -16.20 7.42
CA ARG A 95 18.24 -16.01 8.22
C ARG A 95 18.52 -14.54 8.50
N ILE A 96 18.30 -13.67 7.51
CA ILE A 96 18.55 -12.24 7.64
C ILE A 96 17.47 -11.58 8.50
N ARG A 97 16.21 -11.94 8.27
CA ARG A 97 15.06 -11.39 9.00
C ARG A 97 15.06 -11.82 10.47
N GLY A 98 15.60 -12.99 10.76
CA GLY A 98 15.68 -13.51 12.13
C GLY A 98 16.75 -12.85 13.00
N ARG A 99 17.49 -11.90 12.46
CA ARG A 99 18.51 -11.16 13.20
C ARG A 99 17.90 -9.89 13.77
#